data_42260fa0500aa79087818390cf9ede41
#
_entry.id   42260fa0500aa79087818390cf9ede41
#
_cell.length_a   1.000
_cell.length_b   1.000
_cell.length_c   1.000
_cell.angle_alpha   90.00
_cell.angle_beta   90.00
_cell.angle_gamma   90.00
#
_symmetry.space_group_name_H-M   'P 1'
#
loop_
_entity.id
_entity.type
_entity.pdbx_description
1 polymer ?
#
loop_
_entity_poly.entity_id
_entity_poly.type
_entity_poly.pdbx_seq_one_letter_code
_entity_poly.pdbx_strand_id
1 'polypeptide(L)'
;NNSSISLVGVENWGKGRFKKKGDIDKACLGLVNSDFKIVMSHDPSHWDKVLIDHKTHFHLTLSGHTHGMQFGIEIPGWIKWSPVKWAYKYWAGIYNNNKQFLNVNRGFGVLGFPGRVGIPPEISVIKLKKS
;
A
#
# COMPACT_ATOMS: atom_id res chain seq x y z
N ASN A 1 -28.37 2.10 -11.52
CA ASN A 1 -27.44 1.68 -10.46
C ASN A 1 -26.17 2.52 -10.54
N ASN A 2 -26.16 3.67 -9.88
CA ASN A 2 -24.97 4.51 -9.80
C ASN A 2 -24.12 3.99 -8.62
N SER A 3 -23.04 3.27 -8.93
CA SER A 3 -21.98 2.97 -7.95
C SER A 3 -20.81 3.89 -8.23
N SER A 4 -20.26 4.48 -7.18
CA SER A 4 -19.13 5.40 -7.27
C SER A 4 -17.92 4.86 -6.51
N ILE A 5 -16.76 5.33 -6.93
CA ILE A 5 -15.47 5.05 -6.28
C ILE A 5 -14.85 6.38 -5.93
N SER A 6 -14.47 6.53 -4.69
CA SER A 6 -13.69 7.68 -4.23
C SER A 6 -12.20 7.31 -4.21
N LEU A 7 -11.39 8.09 -4.91
CA LEU A 7 -9.94 7.95 -4.91
C LEU A 7 -9.31 9.05 -4.05
N VAL A 8 -8.57 8.65 -3.04
CA VAL A 8 -7.95 9.54 -2.05
C VAL A 8 -6.44 9.44 -2.17
N GLY A 9 -5.75 10.56 -2.37
CA GLY A 9 -4.30 10.61 -2.41
C GLY A 9 -3.73 11.44 -1.26
N VAL A 10 -2.65 10.96 -0.66
CA VAL A 10 -1.93 11.70 0.38
C VAL A 10 -0.45 11.80 0.04
N GLU A 11 0.18 12.89 0.47
CA GLU A 11 1.64 13.00 0.46
C GLU A 11 2.27 11.91 1.34
N ASN A 12 3.60 11.74 1.22
CA ASN A 12 4.32 10.73 1.98
C ASN A 12 4.07 10.89 3.49
N TRP A 13 3.48 9.86 4.09
CA TRP A 13 3.29 9.81 5.53
C TRP A 13 4.62 9.68 6.28
N GLY A 14 5.57 8.93 5.72
CA GLY A 14 6.94 8.78 6.20
C GLY A 14 7.06 8.08 7.55
N LYS A 15 7.79 6.96 7.58
CA LYS A 15 8.19 6.28 8.79
C LYS A 15 9.54 6.81 9.30
N GLY A 16 9.72 6.88 10.63
CA GLY A 16 11.00 7.26 11.25
C GLY A 16 11.36 8.74 11.09
N ARG A 17 12.50 9.03 10.46
CA ARG A 17 13.04 10.40 10.32
C ARG A 17 12.43 11.19 9.15
N PHE A 18 11.63 10.58 8.31
CA PHE A 18 10.98 11.27 7.20
C PHE A 18 9.88 12.19 7.71
N LYS A 19 9.81 13.40 7.15
CA LYS A 19 8.79 14.37 7.51
C LYS A 19 7.41 13.84 7.10
N LYS A 20 6.53 13.70 8.07
CA LYS A 20 5.14 13.31 7.83
C LYS A 20 4.38 14.49 7.25
N LYS A 21 3.90 14.34 6.03
CA LYS A 21 3.12 15.36 5.32
C LYS A 21 1.73 14.88 4.92
N GLY A 22 1.50 13.58 4.88
CA GLY A 22 0.21 13.00 4.52
C GLY A 22 -0.86 13.34 5.55
N ASP A 23 -1.81 14.19 5.17
CA ASP A 23 -2.98 14.57 5.97
C ASP A 23 -4.21 13.85 5.41
N ILE A 24 -4.57 12.75 6.03
CA ILE A 24 -5.68 11.91 5.58
C ILE A 24 -7.04 12.56 5.90
N ASP A 25 -7.16 13.28 7.00
CA ASP A 25 -8.41 13.99 7.33
C ASP A 25 -8.72 15.05 6.29
N LYS A 26 -7.72 15.85 5.90
CA LYS A 26 -7.86 16.84 4.84
C LYS A 26 -8.19 16.19 3.49
N ALA A 27 -7.55 15.08 3.16
CA ALA A 27 -7.80 14.37 1.91
C ALA A 27 -9.20 13.73 1.84
N CYS A 28 -9.84 13.51 2.99
CA CYS A 28 -11.20 12.96 3.09
C CYS A 28 -12.31 14.02 3.01
N LEU A 29 -12.00 15.30 2.91
CA LEU A 29 -13.03 16.34 2.79
C LEU A 29 -13.86 16.16 1.53
N GLY A 30 -15.19 16.12 1.69
CA GLY A 30 -16.12 15.97 0.56
C GLY A 30 -16.35 14.52 0.09
N LEU A 31 -15.79 13.52 0.77
CA LEU A 31 -16.07 12.12 0.44
C LEU A 31 -17.51 11.72 0.75
N VAL A 32 -18.11 10.94 -0.14
CA VAL A 32 -19.44 10.34 0.07
C VAL A 32 -19.28 9.04 0.85
N ASN A 33 -20.08 8.85 1.91
CA ASN A 33 -19.94 7.67 2.78
C ASN A 33 -20.21 6.33 2.08
N SER A 34 -21.12 6.30 1.11
CA SER A 34 -21.50 5.09 0.37
C SER A 34 -20.48 4.64 -0.67
N ASP A 35 -19.48 5.45 -0.99
CA ASP A 35 -18.48 5.12 -2.02
C ASP A 35 -17.55 4.00 -1.59
N PHE A 36 -17.14 3.19 -2.58
CA PHE A 36 -15.96 2.35 -2.42
C PHE A 36 -14.70 3.23 -2.40
N LYS A 37 -13.98 3.25 -1.29
CA LYS A 37 -12.86 4.18 -1.07
C LYS A 37 -11.52 3.50 -1.28
N ILE A 38 -10.70 4.09 -2.16
CA ILE A 38 -9.33 3.68 -2.42
C ILE A 38 -8.39 4.78 -1.94
N VAL A 39 -7.40 4.43 -1.12
CA VAL A 39 -6.34 5.34 -0.68
C VAL A 39 -5.04 5.03 -1.40
N MET A 40 -4.41 6.04 -1.97
CA MET A 40 -3.04 6.00 -2.46
C MET A 40 -2.12 6.61 -1.41
N SER A 41 -1.31 5.78 -0.77
CA SER A 41 -0.34 6.20 0.24
C SER A 41 0.98 5.48 0.02
N HIS A 42 2.05 6.23 -0.23
CA HIS A 42 3.34 5.68 -0.62
C HIS A 42 3.90 4.68 0.40
N ASP A 43 3.94 5.05 1.68
CA ASP A 43 4.49 4.22 2.76
C ASP A 43 3.42 3.28 3.34
N PRO A 44 3.59 1.94 3.26
CA PRO A 44 2.63 0.98 3.76
C PRO A 44 2.43 1.04 5.29
N SER A 45 3.37 1.63 6.03
CA SER A 45 3.23 1.82 7.47
C SER A 45 2.09 2.79 7.83
N HIS A 46 1.66 3.64 6.90
CA HIS A 46 0.51 4.52 7.07
C HIS A 46 -0.78 3.72 7.29
N TRP A 47 -0.94 2.60 6.58
CA TRP A 47 -2.09 1.72 6.74
C TRP A 47 -2.20 1.17 8.16
N ASP A 48 -1.11 0.59 8.69
CA ASP A 48 -1.06 -0.04 10.01
C ASP A 48 -1.17 0.98 11.16
N LYS A 49 -0.70 2.20 10.96
CA LYS A 49 -0.59 3.19 12.03
C LYS A 49 -1.74 4.19 12.10
N VAL A 50 -2.45 4.37 10.99
CA VAL A 50 -3.47 5.41 10.87
C VAL A 50 -4.72 4.92 10.16
N LEU A 51 -4.59 4.33 8.95
CA LEU A 51 -5.75 4.11 8.09
C LEU A 51 -6.68 3.01 8.59
N ILE A 52 -6.16 1.98 9.25
CA ILE A 52 -6.96 0.88 9.82
C ILE A 52 -7.99 1.40 10.83
N ASP A 53 -7.56 2.30 11.71
CA ASP A 53 -8.36 2.82 12.82
C ASP A 53 -8.99 4.17 12.51
N HIS A 54 -8.90 4.63 11.25
CA HIS A 54 -9.47 5.90 10.85
C HIS A 54 -11.01 5.86 10.86
N LYS A 55 -11.65 6.97 11.25
CA LYS A 55 -13.12 7.11 11.25
C LYS A 55 -13.80 6.84 9.90
N THR A 56 -13.06 7.10 8.80
CA THR A 56 -13.49 6.76 7.44
C THR A 56 -13.01 5.35 7.10
N HIS A 57 -13.92 4.46 6.74
CA HIS A 57 -13.56 3.12 6.29
C HIS A 57 -12.97 3.16 4.87
N PHE A 58 -11.71 2.73 4.72
CA PHE A 58 -11.05 2.59 3.43
C PHE A 58 -11.04 1.13 3.02
N HIS A 59 -11.62 0.83 1.86
CA HIS A 59 -11.74 -0.55 1.37
C HIS A 59 -10.43 -1.09 0.80
N LEU A 60 -9.65 -0.22 0.15
CA LEU A 60 -8.38 -0.58 -0.46
C LEU A 60 -7.35 0.52 -0.26
N THR A 61 -6.16 0.16 0.20
CA THR A 61 -4.99 1.03 0.21
C THR A 61 -3.95 0.52 -0.78
N LEU A 62 -3.46 1.40 -1.63
CA LEU A 62 -2.39 1.14 -2.58
C LEU A 62 -1.11 1.78 -2.07
N SER A 63 -0.09 0.97 -1.87
CA SER A 63 1.22 1.41 -1.39
C SER A 63 2.37 0.83 -2.21
N GLY A 64 3.53 1.43 -2.08
CA GLY A 64 4.77 0.98 -2.70
C GLY A 64 5.94 1.07 -1.73
N HIS A 65 6.91 1.95 -2.03
CA HIS A 65 8.01 2.36 -1.16
C HIS A 65 9.09 1.31 -0.88
N THR A 66 8.72 0.10 -0.53
CA THR A 66 9.65 -0.91 0.02
C THR A 66 10.63 -1.48 -1.01
N HIS A 67 10.25 -1.46 -2.29
CA HIS A 67 10.94 -2.14 -3.40
C HIS A 67 11.24 -3.63 -3.14
N GLY A 68 10.73 -4.21 -2.03
CA GLY A 68 11.20 -5.49 -1.52
C GLY A 68 12.70 -5.48 -1.22
N MET A 69 13.29 -4.27 -0.92
CA MET A 69 14.73 -4.03 -0.82
C MET A 69 15.51 -4.48 -2.08
N GLN A 70 14.81 -4.78 -3.18
CA GLN A 70 15.39 -5.30 -4.44
C GLN A 70 16.22 -6.59 -4.25
N PHE A 71 16.18 -7.17 -3.05
CA PHE A 71 16.96 -8.35 -2.68
C PHE A 71 16.12 -9.29 -1.83
N GLY A 72 16.14 -10.58 -2.17
CA GLY A 72 15.40 -11.59 -1.41
C GLY A 72 15.27 -12.91 -2.18
N ILE A 73 14.35 -13.74 -1.72
CA ILE A 73 14.00 -15.01 -2.34
C ILE A 73 12.48 -15.07 -2.46
N GLU A 74 11.98 -15.25 -3.67
CA GLU A 74 10.57 -15.47 -3.91
C GLU A 74 10.37 -16.69 -4.82
N ILE A 75 9.76 -17.73 -4.24
CA ILE A 75 9.33 -18.91 -4.96
C ILE A 75 7.82 -18.97 -4.77
N PRO A 76 7.01 -18.74 -5.83
CA PRO A 76 5.56 -18.69 -5.74
C PRO A 76 4.97 -19.92 -5.02
N GLY A 77 4.10 -19.66 -4.04
CA GLY A 77 3.45 -20.69 -3.24
C GLY A 77 4.33 -21.37 -2.17
N TRP A 78 5.60 -21.05 -2.08
CA TRP A 78 6.52 -21.68 -1.13
C TRP A 78 7.29 -20.68 -0.24
N ILE A 79 8.12 -19.82 -0.79
CA ILE A 79 8.95 -18.87 -0.04
C ILE A 79 8.77 -17.45 -0.56
N LYS A 80 8.61 -16.52 0.40
CA LYS A 80 8.67 -15.08 0.14
C LYS A 80 9.42 -14.42 1.27
N TRP A 81 10.67 -14.05 1.01
CA TRP A 81 11.57 -13.49 2.00
C TRP A 81 12.40 -12.34 1.43
N SER A 82 12.56 -11.29 2.22
CA SER A 82 13.47 -10.19 1.97
C SER A 82 13.91 -9.60 3.32
N PRO A 83 15.12 -9.05 3.45
CA PRO A 83 15.56 -8.34 4.65
C PRO A 83 14.66 -7.15 4.99
N VAL A 84 13.94 -6.60 4.03
CA VAL A 84 13.00 -5.49 4.24
C VAL A 84 11.92 -5.80 5.28
N LYS A 85 11.61 -7.08 5.53
CA LYS A 85 10.64 -7.51 6.54
C LYS A 85 10.98 -7.06 7.96
N TRP A 86 12.25 -6.80 8.25
CA TRP A 86 12.67 -6.27 9.55
C TRP A 86 12.39 -4.77 9.70
N ALA A 87 12.30 -4.05 8.56
CA ALA A 87 11.93 -2.63 8.55
C ALA A 87 10.44 -2.41 8.35
N TYR A 88 9.80 -3.21 7.48
CA TYR A 88 8.40 -3.07 7.11
C TYR A 88 7.64 -4.38 7.31
N LYS A 89 6.66 -4.37 8.21
CA LYS A 89 5.75 -5.49 8.47
C LYS A 89 4.99 -5.89 7.19
N TYR A 90 4.52 -4.90 6.45
CA TYR A 90 3.83 -5.05 5.17
C TYR A 90 4.75 -4.57 4.06
N TRP A 91 5.38 -5.48 3.34
CA TRP A 91 6.42 -5.09 2.39
C TRP A 91 6.15 -5.52 0.95
N ALA A 92 5.25 -6.44 0.69
CA ALA A 92 4.88 -6.86 -0.67
C ALA A 92 3.61 -7.72 -0.68
N GLY A 93 2.75 -7.49 -1.67
CA GLY A 93 1.52 -8.25 -1.90
C GLY A 93 0.31 -7.70 -1.17
N ILE A 94 -0.71 -8.54 -1.01
CA ILE A 94 -2.02 -8.15 -0.47
C ILE A 94 -2.15 -8.62 0.98
N TYR A 95 -2.62 -7.70 1.82
CA TYR A 95 -2.95 -7.93 3.22
C TYR A 95 -4.40 -7.54 3.46
N ASN A 96 -5.03 -8.12 4.49
CA ASN A 96 -6.42 -7.86 4.86
C ASN A 96 -6.55 -7.71 6.37
N ASN A 97 -7.33 -6.73 6.80
CA ASN A 97 -7.79 -6.57 8.16
C ASN A 97 -9.23 -6.03 8.13
N ASN A 98 -10.21 -6.80 8.66
CA ASN A 98 -11.61 -6.40 8.78
C ASN A 98 -12.20 -5.77 7.50
N LYS A 99 -12.05 -6.44 6.35
CA LYS A 99 -12.50 -5.98 5.02
C LYS A 99 -11.79 -4.71 4.50
N GLN A 100 -10.72 -4.30 5.14
CA GLN A 100 -9.79 -3.30 4.62
C GLN A 100 -8.59 -4.00 3.99
N PHE A 101 -8.31 -3.72 2.74
CA PHE A 101 -7.21 -4.34 2.01
C PHE A 101 -6.05 -3.36 1.83
N LEU A 102 -4.84 -3.88 1.96
CA LEU A 102 -3.62 -3.18 1.58
C LEU A 102 -2.94 -3.96 0.46
N ASN A 103 -2.65 -3.31 -0.65
CA ASN A 103 -1.75 -3.84 -1.68
C ASN A 103 -0.44 -3.07 -1.64
N VAL A 104 0.67 -3.78 -1.37
CA VAL A 104 2.01 -3.21 -1.41
C VAL A 104 2.71 -3.71 -2.67
N ASN A 105 2.89 -2.82 -3.64
CA ASN A 105 3.57 -3.10 -4.89
C ASN A 105 5.06 -2.80 -4.77
N ARG A 106 5.92 -3.71 -5.21
CA ARG A 106 7.39 -3.54 -5.18
C ARG A 106 7.93 -2.68 -6.31
N GLY A 107 7.09 -2.34 -7.27
CA GLY A 107 7.45 -1.55 -8.42
C GLY A 107 8.39 -2.26 -9.40
N PHE A 108 8.79 -1.54 -10.43
CA PHE A 108 9.73 -2.00 -11.46
C PHE A 108 11.00 -1.14 -11.55
N GLY A 109 11.07 -0.06 -10.77
CA GLY A 109 12.26 0.77 -10.64
C GLY A 109 13.32 0.18 -9.73
N VAL A 110 14.40 0.92 -9.56
CA VAL A 110 15.53 0.59 -8.67
C VAL A 110 15.86 1.78 -7.78
N LEU A 111 16.38 1.49 -6.58
CA LEU A 111 16.78 2.49 -5.59
C LEU A 111 18.11 2.06 -4.96
N GLY A 112 19.14 2.89 -5.07
CA GLY A 112 20.46 2.67 -4.50
C GLY A 112 21.28 1.60 -5.22
N PHE A 113 20.73 0.44 -5.44
CA PHE A 113 21.36 -0.66 -6.18
C PHE A 113 20.73 -0.80 -7.58
N PRO A 114 21.51 -0.78 -8.68
CA PRO A 114 20.97 -0.78 -10.04
C PRO A 114 20.59 -2.20 -10.52
N GLY A 115 19.76 -2.88 -9.76
CA GLY A 115 19.31 -4.24 -10.09
C GLY A 115 18.34 -4.82 -9.08
N ARG A 116 17.93 -6.06 -9.33
CA ARG A 116 17.07 -6.85 -8.45
C ARG A 116 17.60 -8.27 -8.35
N VAL A 117 17.70 -8.82 -7.15
CA VAL A 117 18.17 -10.17 -6.89
C VAL A 117 17.08 -10.95 -6.16
N GLY A 118 16.49 -11.94 -6.81
CA GLY A 118 15.44 -12.80 -6.26
C GLY A 118 14.10 -12.13 -5.94
N ILE A 119 13.98 -10.84 -6.19
CA ILE A 119 12.75 -10.05 -6.07
C ILE A 119 12.45 -9.42 -7.44
N PRO A 120 11.61 -10.03 -8.28
CA PRO A 120 11.31 -9.53 -9.62
C PRO A 120 10.56 -8.19 -9.57
N PRO A 121 10.61 -7.41 -10.67
CA PRO A 121 9.74 -6.25 -10.83
C PRO A 121 8.27 -6.68 -10.83
N GLU A 122 7.38 -5.76 -10.43
CA GLU A 122 5.97 -6.05 -10.25
C GLU A 122 5.08 -4.97 -10.83
N ILE A 123 4.03 -5.40 -11.53
CA ILE A 123 2.87 -4.59 -11.90
C ILE A 123 1.64 -5.31 -11.34
N SER A 124 0.90 -4.63 -10.46
CA SER A 124 -0.33 -5.18 -9.88
C SER A 124 -1.54 -4.83 -10.74
N VAL A 125 -2.31 -5.81 -11.15
CA VAL A 125 -3.61 -5.63 -11.80
C VAL A 125 -4.70 -5.96 -10.79
N ILE A 126 -5.52 -4.96 -10.44
CA ILE A 126 -6.58 -5.09 -9.45
C ILE A 126 -7.93 -4.96 -10.14
N LYS A 127 -8.74 -6.00 -10.06
CA LYS A 127 -10.10 -6.00 -10.59
C LYS A 127 -11.11 -5.83 -9.45
N LEU A 128 -11.81 -4.71 -9.45
CA LEU A 128 -12.94 -4.48 -8.55
C LEU A 128 -14.20 -5.10 -9.16
N LYS A 129 -14.98 -5.79 -8.34
CA LYS A 129 -16.26 -6.35 -8.74
C LYS A 129 -17.32 -5.87 -7.75
N LYS A 130 -18.48 -5.49 -8.27
CA LYS A 130 -19.66 -5.27 -7.44
C LYS A 130 -20.20 -6.64 -6.99
N SER A 131 -20.42 -6.79 -5.72
CA SER A 131 -21.16 -7.92 -5.13
C SER A 131 -22.65 -7.69 -5.23
#